data_d02eb7cf9b13ae7b68ebb6fdc2c352e1
#
_entry.id   d02eb7cf9b13ae7b68ebb6fdc2c352e1
#
_cell.length_a   1.000
_cell.length_b   1.000
_cell.length_c   1.000
_cell.angle_alpha   90.00
_cell.angle_beta   90.00
_cell.angle_gamma   90.00
#
_symmetry.space_group_name_H-M   'P 1'
#
loop_
_entity.id
_entity.type
_entity.pdbx_description
1 polymer ?
#
loop_
_entity_poly.entity_id
_entity_poly.type
_entity_poly.pdbx_seq_one_letter_code
_entity_poly.pdbx_strand_id
1 'polypeptide(L)'
;MPNNFYGGLDFGTSGARISIINLHKKLVYSNSVPYSYSFKNPSSWIDSCENLLDNLPIEVKINLNKLAISGTSGTLLPSNLIG
;
A
#
# COMPACT_ATOMS: atom_id res chain seq x y z
N MET A 1 -10.28 16.72 -16.12
CA MET A 1 -10.59 15.28 -15.94
C MET A 1 -9.99 14.79 -14.68
N PRO A 2 -10.76 14.17 -13.82
CA PRO A 2 -10.16 13.52 -12.66
C PRO A 2 -9.31 12.35 -13.12
N ASN A 3 -8.13 12.26 -12.57
CA ASN A 3 -7.29 11.11 -12.78
C ASN A 3 -7.73 10.02 -11.82
N ASN A 4 -7.86 8.81 -12.33
CA ASN A 4 -8.19 7.67 -11.49
C ASN A 4 -6.95 6.82 -11.30
N PHE A 5 -6.62 6.57 -10.06
CA PHE A 5 -5.48 5.74 -9.71
C PHE A 5 -5.95 4.50 -8.97
N TYR A 6 -5.20 3.44 -9.13
CA TYR A 6 -5.47 2.17 -8.47
C TYR A 6 -4.18 1.73 -7.80
N GLY A 7 -4.28 1.32 -6.55
CA GLY A 7 -3.11 0.96 -5.78
C GLY A 7 -3.10 -0.50 -5.39
N GLY A 8 -1.90 -1.01 -5.17
CA GLY A 8 -1.69 -2.33 -4.59
C GLY A 8 -0.69 -2.23 -3.46
N LEU A 9 -1.05 -2.74 -2.30
CA LEU A 9 -0.15 -2.90 -1.17
C LEU A 9 0.23 -4.36 -1.06
N ASP A 10 1.52 -4.61 -1.01
CA ASP A 10 2.08 -5.96 -0.90
C ASP A 10 2.92 -6.05 0.35
N PHE A 11 2.54 -6.94 1.26
CA PHE A 11 3.26 -7.15 2.51
C PHE A 11 4.11 -8.41 2.39
N GLY A 12 5.42 -8.19 2.28
CA GLY A 12 6.37 -9.29 2.25
C GLY A 12 6.89 -9.63 3.64
N THR A 13 7.94 -10.42 3.70
CA THR A 13 8.52 -10.84 4.99
C THR A 13 9.44 -9.80 5.59
N SER A 14 10.00 -8.90 4.78
CA SER A 14 10.97 -7.91 5.26
C SER A 14 10.47 -6.48 5.16
N GLY A 15 9.37 -6.26 4.49
CA GLY A 15 8.83 -4.92 4.31
C GLY A 15 7.59 -4.93 3.44
N ALA A 16 7.07 -3.74 3.19
CA ALA A 16 5.87 -3.56 2.40
C ALA A 16 6.16 -2.68 1.19
N ARG A 17 5.37 -2.83 0.14
CA ARG A 17 5.48 -2.05 -1.08
C ARG A 17 4.11 -1.57 -1.52
N ILE A 18 4.05 -0.35 -2.01
CA ILE A 18 2.86 0.16 -2.68
C ILE A 18 3.19 0.43 -4.14
N SER A 19 2.25 0.09 -5.01
CA SER A 19 2.36 0.37 -6.44
C SER A 19 1.08 1.05 -6.89
N ILE A 20 1.20 2.12 -7.65
CA ILE A 20 0.07 2.88 -8.14
C ILE A 20 0.08 2.86 -9.66
N ILE A 21 -1.04 2.49 -10.24
CA ILE A 21 -1.21 2.50 -11.69
C ILE A 21 -2.32 3.47 -12.07
N ASN A 22 -2.29 3.93 -13.31
CA ASN A 22 -3.33 4.78 -13.85
C ASN A 22 -4.38 3.96 -14.62
N LEU A 23 -5.30 4.64 -15.27
CA LEU A 23 -6.35 3.99 -16.07
C LEU A 23 -5.80 3.14 -17.20
N HIS A 24 -4.61 3.44 -17.68
CA HIS A 24 -3.97 2.72 -18.76
C HIS A 24 -3.10 1.57 -18.25
N LYS A 25 -3.21 1.26 -16.96
CA LYS A 25 -2.46 0.19 -16.31
C LYS A 25 -0.95 0.43 -16.33
N LYS A 26 -0.56 1.70 -16.40
CA LYS A 26 0.85 2.06 -16.33
C LYS A 26 1.24 2.42 -14.92
N LEU A 27 2.39 1.94 -14.48
CA LEU A 27 2.91 2.27 -13.16
C LEU A 27 3.29 3.74 -13.14
N VAL A 28 2.69 4.50 -12.24
CA VAL A 28 2.96 5.94 -12.10
C VAL A 28 3.71 6.26 -10.82
N TYR A 29 3.70 5.36 -9.84
CA TYR A 29 4.38 5.58 -8.58
C TYR A 29 4.57 4.25 -7.88
N SER A 30 5.71 4.08 -7.23
CA SER A 30 5.92 2.95 -6.33
C SER A 30 6.85 3.35 -5.21
N ASN A 31 6.71 2.71 -4.08
CA ASN A 31 7.54 2.96 -2.92
C ASN A 31 7.53 1.71 -2.05
N SER A 32 8.59 1.53 -1.29
CA SER A 32 8.68 0.41 -0.37
C SER A 32 9.33 0.86 0.92
N VAL A 33 8.97 0.20 2.01
CA VAL A 33 9.54 0.48 3.31
C VAL A 33 9.86 -0.83 4.01
N PRO A 34 10.99 -0.90 4.72
CA PRO A 34 11.25 -2.06 5.58
C PRO A 34 10.39 -2.00 6.82
N TYR A 35 10.16 -3.16 7.45
CA TYR A 35 9.45 -3.17 8.71
C TYR A 35 10.33 -2.63 9.83
N SER A 36 9.70 -1.91 10.76
CA SER A 36 10.38 -1.45 11.98
C SER A 36 10.57 -2.60 12.96
N TYR A 37 9.70 -3.60 12.88
CA TYR A 37 9.72 -4.79 13.73
C TYR A 37 9.64 -6.01 12.85
N SER A 38 9.57 -7.20 13.49
CA SER A 38 9.35 -8.43 12.76
C SER A 38 8.03 -8.38 12.00
N PHE A 39 7.96 -9.03 10.84
CA PHE A 39 6.72 -9.08 10.07
C PHE A 39 5.58 -9.77 10.83
N LYS A 40 5.91 -10.52 11.88
CA LYS A 40 4.90 -11.16 12.74
C LYS A 40 4.24 -10.17 13.69
N ASN A 41 4.82 -8.99 13.85
CA ASN A 41 4.25 -7.97 14.72
C ASN A 41 3.25 -7.15 13.94
N PRO A 42 1.97 -7.12 14.35
CA PRO A 42 0.96 -6.32 13.61
C PRO A 42 1.32 -4.84 13.45
N SER A 43 2.07 -4.28 14.40
CA SER A 43 2.49 -2.88 14.28
C SER A 43 3.36 -2.64 13.06
N SER A 44 4.12 -3.63 12.62
CA SER A 44 4.95 -3.50 11.42
C SER A 44 4.09 -3.25 10.20
N TRP A 45 2.97 -3.93 10.08
CA TRP A 45 2.08 -3.76 8.93
C TRP A 45 1.36 -2.43 8.97
N ILE A 46 0.86 -2.08 10.15
CA ILE A 46 0.15 -0.82 10.34
C ILE A 46 1.07 0.36 10.05
N ASP A 47 2.26 0.36 10.65
CA ASP A 47 3.23 1.43 10.47
C ASP A 47 3.64 1.55 9.00
N SER A 48 3.89 0.43 8.34
CA SER A 48 4.28 0.43 6.94
C SER A 48 3.16 0.95 6.05
N CYS A 49 1.93 0.53 6.32
CA CYS A 49 0.77 0.99 5.57
C CYS A 49 0.61 2.49 5.71
N GLU A 50 0.65 3.01 6.94
CA GLU A 50 0.53 4.44 7.18
C GLU A 50 1.65 5.21 6.50
N ASN A 51 2.89 4.72 6.61
CA ASN A 51 4.03 5.37 5.99
C ASN A 51 3.87 5.45 4.46
N LEU A 52 3.51 4.34 3.85
CA LEU A 52 3.37 4.30 2.40
C LEU A 52 2.23 5.19 1.92
N LEU A 53 1.12 5.20 2.63
CA LEU A 53 -0.03 6.03 2.26
C LEU A 53 0.26 7.51 2.50
N ASP A 54 0.93 7.85 3.59
CA ASP A 54 1.24 9.25 3.92
C ASP A 54 2.22 9.86 2.93
N ASN A 55 3.08 9.05 2.34
CA ASN A 55 4.09 9.53 1.40
C ASN A 55 3.61 9.54 -0.05
N LEU A 56 2.37 9.17 -0.30
CA LEU A 56 1.83 9.27 -1.66
C LEU A 56 1.77 10.73 -2.10
N PRO A 57 2.04 11.00 -3.39
CA PRO A 57 1.79 12.34 -3.93
C PRO A 57 0.34 12.75 -3.69
N ILE A 58 0.12 14.02 -3.41
CA ILE A 58 -1.23 14.51 -3.10
C ILE A 58 -2.22 14.21 -4.22
N GLU A 59 -1.77 14.31 -5.46
CA GLU A 59 -2.60 14.01 -6.61
C GLU A 59 -3.08 12.56 -6.59
N VAL A 60 -2.22 11.65 -6.20
CA VAL A 60 -2.58 10.24 -6.07
C VAL A 60 -3.55 10.04 -4.91
N LYS A 61 -3.27 10.67 -3.75
CA LYS A 61 -4.12 10.52 -2.58
C LYS A 61 -5.57 10.88 -2.85
N ILE A 62 -5.79 12.01 -3.52
CA ILE A 62 -7.14 12.51 -3.72
C ILE A 62 -7.87 11.79 -4.84
N ASN A 63 -7.14 11.06 -5.69
CA ASN A 63 -7.72 10.39 -6.85
C ASN A 63 -7.60 8.87 -6.79
N LEU A 64 -7.20 8.34 -5.64
CA LEU A 64 -7.06 6.90 -5.49
C LEU A 64 -8.44 6.26 -5.34
N ASN A 65 -8.81 5.44 -6.32
CA ASN A 65 -10.13 4.84 -6.35
C ASN A 65 -10.21 3.52 -5.60
N LYS A 66 -9.19 2.70 -5.74
CA LYS A 66 -9.18 1.37 -5.13
C LYS A 66 -7.78 1.03 -4.66
N LEU A 67 -7.73 0.29 -3.58
CA LEU A 67 -6.48 -0.21 -3.02
C LEU A 67 -6.66 -1.68 -2.69
N ALA A 68 -5.91 -2.52 -3.37
CA ALA A 68 -5.90 -3.95 -3.11
C ALA A 68 -4.75 -4.27 -2.17
N ILE A 69 -4.93 -5.29 -1.34
CA ILE A 69 -3.89 -5.71 -0.40
C ILE A 69 -3.60 -7.18 -0.61
N SER A 70 -2.32 -7.52 -0.63
CA SER A 70 -1.87 -8.90 -0.68
C SER A 70 -0.76 -9.11 0.33
N GLY A 71 -0.63 -10.35 0.79
CA GLY A 71 0.44 -10.74 1.71
C GLY A 71 1.02 -12.06 1.29
N THR A 72 2.32 -12.21 1.49
CA THR A 72 3.04 -13.37 1.00
C THR A 72 2.94 -14.59 1.92
N SER A 73 2.60 -14.41 3.17
CA SER A 73 2.65 -15.49 4.15
C SER A 73 1.29 -15.99 4.60
N GLY A 74 0.27 -15.79 3.79
CA GLY A 74 -1.08 -16.10 4.22
C GLY A 74 -1.52 -15.23 5.38
N THR A 75 -0.86 -14.14 5.58
CA THR A 75 -1.15 -13.19 6.63
C THR A 75 -2.49 -12.53 6.37
N LEU A 76 -3.35 -12.54 7.37
CA LEU A 76 -4.64 -11.91 7.27
C LEU A 76 -4.58 -10.56 7.96
N LEU A 77 -4.87 -9.51 7.19
CA LEU A 77 -5.01 -8.18 7.75
C LEU A 77 -6.48 -7.92 8.07
N PRO A 78 -6.79 -7.24 9.18
CA PRO A 78 -8.16 -6.85 9.45
C PRO A 78 -8.71 -6.01 8.31
N SER A 79 -9.94 -6.29 7.91
CA SER A 79 -10.52 -5.57 6.79
C SER A 79 -10.71 -4.08 7.08
N ASN A 80 -10.79 -3.71 8.33
CA ASN A 80 -10.93 -2.30 8.71
C ASN A 80 -9.60 -1.54 8.73
N LEU A 81 -8.49 -2.20 8.44
CA LEU A 81 -7.19 -1.54 8.40
C LEU A 81 -7.13 -0.48 7.31
N ILE A 82 -7.82 -0.72 6.24
CA ILE A 82 -7.90 0.22 5.12
C ILE A 82 -9.29 0.76 4.90
N GLY A 83 -10.11 0.44 5.73
CA GLY A 83 -11.44 0.76 5.80
C GLY A 83 -12.26 1.58 5.11
#